data_afdacf300a60f47206b4678f8f555529
#
_entry.id   afdacf300a60f47206b4678f8f555529
#
_cell.length_a   1.000
_cell.length_b   1.000
_cell.length_c   1.000
_cell.angle_alpha   90.00
_cell.angle_beta   90.00
_cell.angle_gamma   90.00
#
_symmetry.space_group_name_H-M   'P 1'
#
loop_
_entity.id
_entity.type
_entity.pdbx_description
1 polymer ?
#
loop_
_entity_poly.entity_id
_entity_poly.type
_entity_poly.pdbx_seq_one_letter_code
_entity_poly.pdbx_strand_id
1 'polypeptide(L)'
;MQPITTASLTPAQQQAVRVLAQAAEQADGIEALSEQTLLNLDLPEQPGGRGVKHLLVESPSGMDAYAQVDGGSVELVVAPQRRQRGIGGALLDAALTEGRQVWAHGDLPAAQALARSRELRRVRDLWVMTAEPPTDPDEPAASEGLRVRTFTVGRDEDAWVELNALAFAHHPEQGRLTRADLEQREGQPWFDPEVFFLAEDVNTGELLGSLWVKIEGNSGHAVGEIYALGVHPQAQGRGVGTLLTAHAMAAFAARDLARIELYVEGENTPAIRTYRRAGFTRARADVQYARP
;
A
#
# COMPACT_ATOMS: atom_id res chain seq x y z
N MET A 1 9.23 3.04 -29.68
CA MET A 1 10.38 2.58 -28.88
C MET A 1 9.91 1.34 -28.16
N GLN A 2 10.61 0.20 -28.26
CA GLN A 2 10.19 -1.04 -27.60
C GLN A 2 10.75 -1.05 -26.17
N PRO A 3 9.96 -1.43 -25.16
CA PRO A 3 10.44 -1.59 -23.78
C PRO A 3 11.49 -2.70 -23.70
N ILE A 4 12.48 -2.51 -22.84
CA ILE A 4 13.46 -3.54 -22.47
C ILE A 4 12.91 -4.25 -21.23
N THR A 5 12.79 -5.58 -21.26
CA THR A 5 12.34 -6.37 -20.12
C THR A 5 13.54 -7.00 -19.41
N THR A 6 13.56 -6.91 -18.07
CA THR A 6 14.59 -7.51 -17.21
C THR A 6 13.98 -8.04 -15.91
N ALA A 7 14.66 -8.99 -15.28
CA ALA A 7 14.27 -9.55 -13.98
C ALA A 7 14.90 -8.81 -12.79
N SER A 8 15.91 -7.96 -13.04
CA SER A 8 16.56 -7.15 -12.00
C SER A 8 17.03 -5.82 -12.58
N LEU A 9 17.22 -4.84 -11.73
CA LEU A 9 17.68 -3.51 -12.09
C LEU A 9 19.10 -3.25 -11.57
N THR A 10 19.90 -2.55 -12.36
CA THR A 10 21.15 -1.98 -11.86
C THR A 10 20.87 -0.84 -10.87
N PRO A 11 21.81 -0.50 -9.95
CA PRO A 11 21.62 0.63 -9.03
C PRO A 11 21.30 1.96 -9.73
N ALA A 12 21.87 2.19 -10.93
CA ALA A 12 21.57 3.37 -11.73
C ALA A 12 20.14 3.38 -12.25
N GLN A 13 19.60 2.21 -12.67
CA GLN A 13 18.22 2.07 -13.11
C GLN A 13 17.25 2.20 -11.96
N GLN A 14 17.53 1.60 -10.79
CA GLN A 14 16.73 1.76 -9.57
C GLN A 14 16.58 3.25 -9.23
N GLN A 15 17.69 3.99 -9.20
CA GLN A 15 17.67 5.43 -8.93
C GLN A 15 16.90 6.20 -10.00
N ALA A 16 17.05 5.86 -11.28
CA ALA A 16 16.35 6.51 -12.38
C ALA A 16 14.81 6.30 -12.28
N VAL A 17 14.37 5.11 -11.87
CA VAL A 17 12.94 4.83 -11.63
C VAL A 17 12.41 5.66 -10.45
N ARG A 18 13.16 5.76 -9.34
CA ARG A 18 12.75 6.61 -8.18
C ARG A 18 12.62 8.07 -8.58
N VAL A 19 13.56 8.61 -9.34
CA VAL A 19 13.51 9.99 -9.87
C VAL A 19 12.31 10.17 -10.80
N LEU A 20 12.02 9.19 -11.65
CA LEU A 20 10.86 9.21 -12.54
C LEU A 20 9.55 9.21 -11.76
N ALA A 21 9.42 8.35 -10.74
CA ALA A 21 8.23 8.28 -9.89
C ALA A 21 8.00 9.61 -9.16
N GLN A 22 9.04 10.18 -8.55
CA GLN A 22 8.99 11.46 -7.87
C GLN A 22 8.60 12.63 -8.81
N ALA A 23 9.14 12.66 -10.03
CA ALA A 23 8.79 13.68 -11.01
C ALA A 23 7.32 13.57 -11.47
N ALA A 24 6.81 12.34 -11.58
CA ALA A 24 5.40 12.09 -11.91
C ALA A 24 4.48 12.50 -10.75
N GLU A 25 4.84 12.17 -9.52
CA GLU A 25 4.11 12.56 -8.32
C GLU A 25 4.02 14.09 -8.17
N GLN A 26 5.15 14.80 -8.36
CA GLN A 26 5.16 16.27 -8.34
C GLN A 26 4.25 16.89 -9.40
N ALA A 27 4.13 16.25 -10.56
CA ALA A 27 3.29 16.74 -11.66
C ALA A 27 1.80 16.43 -11.45
N ASP A 28 1.48 15.30 -10.84
CA ASP A 28 0.13 14.76 -10.73
C ASP A 28 -0.50 14.97 -9.33
N GLY A 29 0.34 15.24 -8.31
CA GLY A 29 -0.08 15.35 -6.90
C GLY A 29 -0.47 14.00 -6.28
N ILE A 30 -0.10 12.89 -6.92
CA ILE A 30 -0.43 11.51 -6.52
C ILE A 30 0.78 10.64 -6.78
N GLU A 31 1.09 9.75 -5.84
CA GLU A 31 2.13 8.74 -6.01
C GLU A 31 1.90 7.93 -7.29
N ALA A 32 2.96 7.81 -8.10
CA ALA A 32 2.86 7.15 -9.40
C ALA A 32 3.04 5.64 -9.32
N LEU A 33 3.72 5.15 -8.29
CA LEU A 33 4.02 3.74 -8.01
C LEU A 33 3.76 3.47 -6.53
N SER A 34 3.25 2.29 -6.23
CA SER A 34 3.04 1.85 -4.85
C SER A 34 4.35 1.61 -4.11
N GLU A 35 4.30 1.63 -2.77
CA GLU A 35 5.43 1.28 -1.91
C GLU A 35 6.01 -0.10 -2.26
N GLN A 36 5.16 -1.11 -2.47
CA GLN A 36 5.63 -2.45 -2.84
C GLN A 36 6.40 -2.45 -4.16
N THR A 37 5.93 -1.69 -5.15
CA THR A 37 6.65 -1.52 -6.41
C THR A 37 8.02 -0.88 -6.21
N LEU A 38 8.12 0.12 -5.31
CA LEU A 38 9.39 0.77 -4.97
C LEU A 38 10.32 -0.15 -4.16
N LEU A 39 9.80 -0.96 -3.25
CA LEU A 39 10.56 -1.97 -2.50
C LEU A 39 11.12 -3.06 -3.43
N ASN A 40 10.35 -3.47 -4.42
CA ASN A 40 10.74 -4.48 -5.39
C ASN A 40 11.91 -4.03 -6.30
N LEU A 41 12.20 -2.72 -6.41
CA LEU A 41 13.33 -2.23 -7.22
C LEU A 41 14.68 -2.76 -6.72
N ASP A 42 14.80 -2.97 -5.42
CA ASP A 42 16.04 -3.37 -4.76
C ASP A 42 16.19 -4.91 -4.65
N LEU A 43 15.18 -5.66 -5.08
CA LEU A 43 15.22 -7.12 -5.02
C LEU A 43 16.27 -7.66 -6.01
N PRO A 44 17.17 -8.54 -5.55
CA PRO A 44 18.07 -9.24 -6.46
C PRO A 44 17.27 -10.23 -7.31
N GLU A 45 17.81 -10.57 -8.48
CA GLU A 45 17.27 -11.66 -9.28
C GLU A 45 17.25 -12.96 -8.44
N GLN A 46 16.07 -13.51 -8.21
CA GLN A 46 15.91 -14.75 -7.45
C GLN A 46 15.66 -15.92 -8.42
N PRO A 47 16.53 -16.93 -8.44
CA PRO A 47 16.26 -18.18 -9.16
C PRO A 47 15.00 -18.85 -8.60
N GLY A 48 13.92 -18.89 -9.39
CA GLY A 48 12.63 -19.46 -8.98
C GLY A 48 11.80 -18.54 -8.06
N GLY A 49 12.21 -17.27 -7.89
CA GLY A 49 11.52 -16.29 -7.05
C GLY A 49 10.24 -15.75 -7.65
N ARG A 50 9.54 -14.90 -6.90
CA ARG A 50 8.42 -14.09 -7.37
C ARG A 50 8.82 -13.47 -8.69
N GLY A 51 8.08 -13.76 -9.73
CA GLY A 51 8.42 -13.35 -11.09
C GLY A 51 8.23 -11.86 -11.32
N VAL A 52 8.86 -11.01 -10.49
CA VAL A 52 8.90 -9.56 -10.71
C VAL A 52 9.64 -9.30 -12.01
N LYS A 53 9.00 -8.57 -12.91
CA LYS A 53 9.58 -8.16 -14.18
C LYS A 53 9.53 -6.64 -14.28
N HIS A 54 10.62 -6.08 -14.75
CA HIS A 54 10.77 -4.64 -14.98
C HIS A 54 10.81 -4.38 -16.49
N LEU A 55 10.00 -3.43 -16.94
CA LEU A 55 9.97 -2.96 -18.31
C LEU A 55 10.45 -1.51 -18.34
N LEU A 56 11.49 -1.24 -19.10
CA LEU A 56 12.18 0.05 -19.13
C LEU A 56 12.07 0.67 -20.52
N VAL A 57 11.83 1.98 -20.56
CA VAL A 57 11.98 2.81 -21.77
C VAL A 57 12.99 3.89 -21.44
N GLU A 58 14.20 3.70 -21.92
CA GLU A 58 15.35 4.60 -21.70
C GLU A 58 15.64 5.45 -22.92
N SER A 59 16.15 6.65 -22.69
CA SER A 59 16.64 7.57 -23.73
C SER A 59 17.95 8.22 -23.26
N PRO A 60 18.68 8.92 -24.13
CA PRO A 60 19.87 9.67 -23.71
C PRO A 60 19.62 10.71 -22.60
N SER A 61 18.36 11.10 -22.40
CA SER A 61 17.96 12.05 -21.35
C SER A 61 17.55 11.38 -20.04
N GLY A 62 17.57 10.04 -19.93
CA GLY A 62 17.23 9.27 -18.75
C GLY A 62 16.09 8.29 -18.97
N MET A 63 15.40 7.94 -17.88
CA MET A 63 14.25 7.02 -17.88
C MET A 63 13.00 7.76 -18.39
N ASP A 64 12.50 7.38 -19.57
CA ASP A 64 11.28 7.97 -20.15
C ASP A 64 10.01 7.31 -19.62
N ALA A 65 10.05 5.99 -19.34
CA ALA A 65 8.94 5.27 -18.74
C ALA A 65 9.41 3.97 -18.07
N TYR A 66 8.62 3.51 -17.11
CA TYR A 66 8.85 2.29 -16.36
C TYR A 66 7.53 1.55 -16.15
N ALA A 67 7.57 0.22 -16.18
CA ALA A 67 6.51 -0.62 -15.65
C ALA A 67 7.07 -1.78 -14.85
N GLN A 68 6.31 -2.26 -13.88
CA GLN A 68 6.58 -3.48 -13.14
C GLN A 68 5.40 -4.45 -13.29
N VAL A 69 5.73 -5.73 -13.40
CA VAL A 69 4.75 -6.83 -13.31
C VAL A 69 5.12 -7.69 -12.12
N ASP A 70 4.24 -7.79 -11.14
CA ASP A 70 4.39 -8.64 -9.96
C ASP A 70 3.10 -9.42 -9.71
N GLY A 71 3.19 -10.76 -9.64
CA GLY A 71 2.04 -11.62 -9.38
C GLY A 71 0.85 -11.48 -10.35
N GLY A 72 1.09 -10.90 -11.54
CA GLY A 72 0.07 -10.58 -12.53
C GLY A 72 -0.51 -9.17 -12.39
N SER A 73 -0.13 -8.41 -11.37
CA SER A 73 -0.41 -6.98 -11.21
C SER A 73 0.61 -6.14 -11.96
N VAL A 74 0.17 -5.07 -12.58
CA VAL A 74 0.99 -4.12 -13.35
C VAL A 74 0.87 -2.75 -12.74
N GLU A 75 1.99 -2.07 -12.57
CA GLU A 75 2.05 -0.62 -12.37
C GLU A 75 2.92 0.00 -13.44
N LEU A 76 2.59 1.20 -13.88
CA LEU A 76 3.39 1.90 -14.89
C LEU A 76 3.37 3.41 -14.70
N VAL A 77 4.49 4.02 -15.05
CA VAL A 77 4.67 5.48 -15.02
C VAL A 77 5.39 5.96 -16.29
N VAL A 78 4.98 7.12 -16.79
CA VAL A 78 5.60 7.81 -17.93
C VAL A 78 6.01 9.20 -17.48
N ALA A 79 7.26 9.58 -17.78
CA ALA A 79 7.78 10.90 -17.50
C ALA A 79 6.83 12.00 -18.01
N PRO A 80 6.46 13.00 -17.18
CA PRO A 80 5.46 14.02 -17.55
C PRO A 80 5.72 14.65 -18.92
N GLN A 81 6.98 14.99 -19.23
CA GLN A 81 7.42 15.61 -20.49
C GLN A 81 7.43 14.63 -21.68
N ARG A 82 7.21 13.34 -21.46
CA ARG A 82 7.19 12.28 -22.49
C ARG A 82 5.78 11.72 -22.75
N ARG A 83 4.77 12.19 -22.02
CA ARG A 83 3.37 11.78 -22.18
C ARG A 83 2.82 12.18 -23.54
N GLN A 84 1.69 11.57 -23.93
CA GLN A 84 0.98 11.81 -25.20
C GLN A 84 1.82 11.51 -26.46
N ARG A 85 2.83 10.64 -26.34
CA ARG A 85 3.69 10.18 -27.47
C ARG A 85 3.55 8.69 -27.74
N GLY A 86 2.51 8.05 -27.23
CA GLY A 86 2.27 6.61 -27.38
C GLY A 86 3.07 5.70 -26.46
N ILE A 87 4.03 6.23 -25.68
CA ILE A 87 4.94 5.43 -24.82
C ILE A 87 4.14 4.62 -23.80
N GLY A 88 3.20 5.24 -23.08
CA GLY A 88 2.36 4.56 -22.09
C GLY A 88 1.54 3.43 -22.69
N GLY A 89 1.02 3.60 -23.90
CA GLY A 89 0.29 2.56 -24.61
C GLY A 89 1.16 1.38 -24.98
N ALA A 90 2.35 1.61 -25.56
CA ALA A 90 3.29 0.56 -25.92
C ALA A 90 3.80 -0.20 -24.68
N LEU A 91 4.05 0.53 -23.59
CA LEU A 91 4.49 -0.06 -22.32
C LEU A 91 3.41 -0.92 -21.67
N LEU A 92 2.16 -0.43 -21.63
CA LEU A 92 1.01 -1.18 -21.13
C LEU A 92 0.76 -2.46 -21.96
N ASP A 93 0.79 -2.34 -23.30
CA ASP A 93 0.61 -3.48 -24.19
C ASP A 93 1.67 -4.56 -23.93
N ALA A 94 2.93 -4.18 -23.73
CA ALA A 94 4.01 -5.09 -23.38
C ALA A 94 3.82 -5.70 -21.99
N ALA A 95 3.48 -4.89 -20.97
CA ALA A 95 3.27 -5.37 -19.61
C ALA A 95 2.08 -6.34 -19.49
N LEU A 96 1.00 -6.10 -20.23
CA LEU A 96 -0.19 -6.97 -20.25
C LEU A 96 -0.01 -8.29 -21.03
N THR A 97 1.17 -8.55 -21.59
CA THR A 97 1.50 -9.91 -22.08
C THR A 97 1.81 -10.85 -20.91
N GLU A 98 2.26 -10.30 -19.78
CA GLU A 98 2.69 -11.01 -18.58
C GLU A 98 1.72 -10.76 -17.42
N GLY A 99 1.25 -9.53 -17.28
CA GLY A 99 0.28 -9.11 -16.27
C GLY A 99 -1.17 -9.31 -16.71
N ARG A 100 -2.07 -9.26 -15.73
CA ARG A 100 -3.52 -9.45 -15.96
C ARG A 100 -4.31 -8.20 -15.60
N GLN A 101 -3.80 -7.40 -14.66
CA GLN A 101 -4.46 -6.25 -14.07
C GLN A 101 -3.47 -5.09 -13.98
N VAL A 102 -3.93 -3.86 -14.19
CA VAL A 102 -3.10 -2.67 -14.09
C VAL A 102 -3.70 -1.67 -13.12
N TRP A 103 -2.88 -1.16 -12.21
CA TRP A 103 -3.28 -0.10 -11.29
C TRP A 103 -3.22 1.28 -11.96
N ALA A 104 -4.19 2.10 -11.60
CA ALA A 104 -4.27 3.51 -11.91
C ALA A 104 -4.47 4.30 -10.60
N HIS A 105 -3.36 4.74 -10.00
CA HIS A 105 -3.38 5.52 -8.77
C HIS A 105 -4.11 6.85 -9.02
N GLY A 106 -5.09 7.17 -8.15
CA GLY A 106 -5.97 8.32 -8.28
C GLY A 106 -6.92 8.31 -9.47
N ASP A 107 -6.96 7.22 -10.25
CA ASP A 107 -7.80 7.06 -11.43
C ASP A 107 -7.79 8.30 -12.36
N LEU A 108 -6.60 8.82 -12.65
CA LEU A 108 -6.40 10.05 -13.43
C LEU A 108 -7.01 9.96 -14.82
N PRO A 109 -7.46 11.08 -15.42
CA PRO A 109 -8.07 11.10 -16.74
C PRO A 109 -7.20 10.46 -17.85
N ALA A 110 -5.87 10.58 -17.74
CA ALA A 110 -4.93 9.97 -18.68
C ALA A 110 -4.94 8.43 -18.55
N ALA A 111 -4.96 7.89 -17.32
CA ALA A 111 -5.06 6.46 -17.07
C ALA A 111 -6.40 5.88 -17.53
N GLN A 112 -7.51 6.58 -17.25
CA GLN A 112 -8.84 6.22 -17.76
C GLN A 112 -8.89 6.19 -19.30
N ALA A 113 -8.30 7.21 -19.96
CA ALA A 113 -8.25 7.25 -21.42
C ALA A 113 -7.43 6.08 -21.98
N LEU A 114 -6.29 5.77 -21.34
CA LEU A 114 -5.45 4.64 -21.73
C LEU A 114 -6.19 3.30 -21.54
N ALA A 115 -6.84 3.10 -20.40
CA ALA A 115 -7.65 1.90 -20.12
C ALA A 115 -8.77 1.73 -21.17
N ARG A 116 -9.54 2.79 -21.43
CA ARG A 116 -10.59 2.77 -22.47
C ARG A 116 -10.04 2.41 -23.86
N SER A 117 -8.89 2.95 -24.23
CA SER A 117 -8.26 2.67 -25.55
C SER A 117 -7.81 1.23 -25.73
N ARG A 118 -7.72 0.45 -24.65
CA ARG A 118 -7.37 -0.99 -24.60
C ARG A 118 -8.54 -1.86 -24.17
N GLU A 119 -9.75 -1.30 -24.12
CA GLU A 119 -10.99 -1.99 -23.76
C GLU A 119 -10.90 -2.66 -22.37
N LEU A 120 -10.06 -2.09 -21.48
CA LEU A 120 -9.95 -2.56 -20.11
C LEU A 120 -11.16 -2.11 -19.29
N ARG A 121 -11.59 -2.97 -18.37
CA ARG A 121 -12.70 -2.71 -17.44
C ARG A 121 -12.18 -2.55 -16.01
N ARG A 122 -12.83 -1.66 -15.28
CA ARG A 122 -12.62 -1.48 -13.85
C ARG A 122 -13.05 -2.74 -13.12
N VAL A 123 -12.15 -3.32 -12.32
CA VAL A 123 -12.39 -4.59 -11.60
C VAL A 123 -12.23 -4.45 -10.10
N ARG A 124 -11.58 -3.36 -9.60
CA ARG A 124 -11.34 -3.15 -8.19
C ARG A 124 -11.20 -1.66 -7.88
N ASP A 125 -11.69 -1.24 -6.72
CA ASP A 125 -11.59 0.10 -6.18
C ASP A 125 -10.90 0.05 -4.82
N LEU A 126 -9.76 0.68 -4.69
CA LEU A 126 -9.08 0.91 -3.43
C LEU A 126 -9.30 2.39 -3.05
N TRP A 127 -10.07 2.63 -2.00
CA TRP A 127 -10.34 4.00 -1.54
C TRP A 127 -9.21 4.48 -0.66
N VAL A 128 -8.75 5.70 -0.92
CA VAL A 128 -7.95 6.46 0.02
C VAL A 128 -8.91 7.32 0.82
N MET A 129 -8.92 7.10 2.13
CA MET A 129 -9.70 7.89 3.07
C MET A 129 -8.75 8.75 3.90
N THR A 130 -9.15 10.00 4.17
CA THR A 130 -8.35 10.95 4.95
C THR A 130 -9.15 11.55 6.08
N ALA A 131 -8.47 11.98 7.13
CA ALA A 131 -9.02 12.80 8.20
C ALA A 131 -7.98 13.81 8.70
N GLU A 132 -8.45 14.84 9.41
CA GLU A 132 -7.59 15.69 10.21
C GLU A 132 -7.04 14.90 11.40
N PRO A 133 -5.78 15.10 11.81
CA PRO A 133 -5.26 14.51 13.04
C PRO A 133 -6.11 14.95 14.24
N PRO A 134 -6.49 14.02 15.13
CA PRO A 134 -7.29 14.38 16.30
C PRO A 134 -6.47 15.24 17.26
N THR A 135 -7.08 16.30 17.81
CA THR A 135 -6.45 17.18 18.82
C THR A 135 -6.71 16.70 20.24
N ASP A 136 -7.80 15.96 20.45
CA ASP A 136 -8.22 15.45 21.76
C ASP A 136 -8.91 14.09 21.51
N PRO A 137 -8.13 13.01 21.32
CA PRO A 137 -8.70 11.71 21.05
C PRO A 137 -9.30 11.13 22.33
N ASP A 138 -10.41 10.43 22.20
CA ASP A 138 -10.93 9.60 23.28
C ASP A 138 -9.84 8.61 23.73
N GLU A 139 -9.65 8.48 25.05
CA GLU A 139 -8.79 7.42 25.57
C GLU A 139 -9.32 6.06 25.11
N PRO A 140 -8.41 5.16 24.61
CA PRO A 140 -8.86 3.82 24.24
C PRO A 140 -9.55 3.13 25.40
N ALA A 141 -10.86 2.92 25.30
CA ALA A 141 -11.63 2.30 26.35
C ALA A 141 -11.14 0.87 26.62
N ALA A 142 -10.97 0.52 27.89
CA ALA A 142 -10.70 -0.87 28.26
C ALA A 142 -11.83 -1.78 27.72
N SER A 143 -11.48 -2.83 27.03
CA SER A 143 -12.42 -3.80 26.49
C SER A 143 -12.32 -5.10 27.29
N GLU A 144 -13.44 -5.60 27.77
CA GLU A 144 -13.45 -6.83 28.58
C GLU A 144 -12.86 -8.00 27.78
N GLY A 145 -11.89 -8.69 28.36
CA GLY A 145 -11.23 -9.84 27.75
C GLY A 145 -10.18 -9.50 26.68
N LEU A 146 -9.91 -8.21 26.40
CA LEU A 146 -8.92 -7.77 25.44
C LEU A 146 -7.82 -6.96 26.12
N ARG A 147 -6.56 -7.20 25.68
CA ARG A 147 -5.39 -6.39 26.03
C ARG A 147 -4.74 -5.90 24.73
N VAL A 148 -4.40 -4.61 24.68
CA VAL A 148 -3.60 -4.08 23.58
C VAL A 148 -2.18 -3.83 24.08
N ARG A 149 -1.20 -4.24 23.29
CA ARG A 149 0.23 -3.96 23.48
C ARG A 149 0.89 -3.59 22.15
N THR A 150 2.11 -3.11 22.22
CA THR A 150 2.94 -2.86 21.04
C THR A 150 3.63 -4.12 20.55
N PHE A 151 4.03 -4.11 19.28
CA PHE A 151 4.79 -5.18 18.63
C PHE A 151 6.21 -5.27 19.21
N THR A 152 6.75 -6.45 19.30
CA THR A 152 8.12 -6.70 19.77
C THR A 152 8.90 -7.40 18.68
N VAL A 153 9.84 -6.69 18.05
CA VAL A 153 10.73 -7.23 17.02
C VAL A 153 11.53 -8.42 17.55
N GLY A 154 11.64 -9.47 16.75
CA GLY A 154 12.31 -10.73 17.11
C GLY A 154 11.41 -11.70 17.87
N ARG A 155 10.16 -11.34 18.17
CA ARG A 155 9.22 -12.16 18.94
C ARG A 155 7.87 -12.37 18.24
N ASP A 156 7.30 -11.32 17.67
CA ASP A 156 5.88 -11.31 17.27
C ASP A 156 5.66 -11.55 15.78
N GLU A 157 6.72 -11.66 14.96
CA GLU A 157 6.64 -11.74 13.51
C GLU A 157 5.81 -12.93 13.04
N ASP A 158 6.10 -14.13 13.54
CA ASP A 158 5.42 -15.35 13.09
C ASP A 158 3.93 -15.32 13.46
N ALA A 159 3.60 -14.92 14.69
CA ALA A 159 2.22 -14.80 15.16
C ALA A 159 1.46 -13.72 14.37
N TRP A 160 2.12 -12.61 14.04
CA TRP A 160 1.51 -11.57 13.22
C TRP A 160 1.27 -12.04 11.77
N VAL A 161 2.23 -12.74 11.17
CA VAL A 161 2.08 -13.28 9.80
C VAL A 161 0.90 -14.25 9.73
N GLU A 162 0.73 -15.12 10.72
CA GLU A 162 -0.43 -16.02 10.82
C GLU A 162 -1.74 -15.25 10.93
N LEU A 163 -1.82 -14.27 11.84
CA LEU A 163 -2.99 -13.41 12.00
C LEU A 163 -3.30 -12.66 10.70
N ASN A 164 -2.29 -12.07 10.06
CA ASN A 164 -2.44 -11.33 8.82
C ASN A 164 -2.99 -12.21 7.70
N ALA A 165 -2.47 -13.43 7.53
CA ALA A 165 -2.96 -14.38 6.54
C ALA A 165 -4.44 -14.73 6.76
N LEU A 166 -4.86 -14.90 8.01
CA LEU A 166 -6.27 -15.18 8.36
C LEU A 166 -7.17 -13.96 8.15
N ALA A 167 -6.74 -12.78 8.61
CA ALA A 167 -7.52 -11.55 8.52
C ALA A 167 -7.72 -11.10 7.07
N PHE A 168 -6.74 -11.36 6.22
CA PHE A 168 -6.72 -10.96 4.81
C PHE A 168 -6.78 -12.15 3.84
N ALA A 169 -7.40 -13.28 4.23
CA ALA A 169 -7.47 -14.50 3.43
C ALA A 169 -8.05 -14.28 2.02
N HIS A 170 -8.91 -13.29 1.84
CA HIS A 170 -9.51 -12.94 0.56
C HIS A 170 -8.83 -11.77 -0.16
N HIS A 171 -7.81 -11.14 0.48
CA HIS A 171 -7.09 -10.03 -0.12
C HIS A 171 -5.89 -10.56 -0.95
N PRO A 172 -5.80 -10.23 -2.24
CA PRO A 172 -4.85 -10.87 -3.16
C PRO A 172 -3.37 -10.57 -2.83
N GLU A 173 -3.10 -9.47 -2.15
CA GLU A 173 -1.74 -8.99 -1.83
C GLU A 173 -1.45 -9.14 -0.33
N GLN A 174 -2.22 -8.46 0.53
CA GLN A 174 -1.99 -8.38 1.96
C GLN A 174 -1.94 -9.76 2.66
N GLY A 175 -2.85 -10.68 2.31
CA GLY A 175 -2.91 -12.02 2.90
C GLY A 175 -1.74 -12.94 2.53
N ARG A 176 -0.86 -12.53 1.63
CA ARG A 176 0.30 -13.31 1.18
C ARG A 176 1.62 -12.82 1.76
N LEU A 177 1.60 -11.80 2.60
CA LEU A 177 2.81 -11.29 3.24
C LEU A 177 3.48 -12.41 4.03
N THR A 178 4.77 -12.57 3.78
CA THR A 178 5.63 -13.53 4.49
C THR A 178 6.41 -12.83 5.58
N ARG A 179 7.07 -13.60 6.45
CA ARG A 179 8.01 -13.06 7.43
C ARG A 179 9.09 -12.20 6.78
N ALA A 180 9.65 -12.62 5.65
CA ALA A 180 10.66 -11.83 4.92
C ALA A 180 10.11 -10.49 4.41
N ASP A 181 8.84 -10.43 4.02
CA ASP A 181 8.18 -9.18 3.63
C ASP A 181 7.96 -8.25 4.83
N LEU A 182 7.69 -8.80 6.01
CA LEU A 182 7.59 -8.04 7.25
C LEU A 182 8.97 -7.49 7.65
N GLU A 183 10.00 -8.35 7.71
CA GLU A 183 11.37 -7.96 8.04
C GLU A 183 11.93 -6.89 7.08
N GLN A 184 11.57 -6.93 5.79
CA GLN A 184 11.91 -5.88 4.83
C GLN A 184 11.32 -4.52 5.22
N ARG A 185 10.10 -4.51 5.76
CA ARG A 185 9.42 -3.30 6.25
C ARG A 185 9.97 -2.83 7.58
N GLU A 186 10.34 -3.74 8.47
CA GLU A 186 11.03 -3.43 9.73
C GLU A 186 12.37 -2.72 9.49
N GLY A 187 13.02 -2.97 8.36
CA GLY A 187 14.23 -2.28 7.91
C GLY A 187 14.01 -0.88 7.34
N GLN A 188 12.75 -0.43 7.19
CA GLN A 188 12.48 0.89 6.61
C GLN A 188 12.63 2.01 7.66
N PRO A 189 13.06 3.21 7.25
CA PRO A 189 13.25 4.35 8.18
C PRO A 189 11.97 4.79 8.91
N TRP A 190 10.80 4.50 8.36
CA TRP A 190 9.50 4.84 8.93
C TRP A 190 8.98 3.82 9.94
N PHE A 191 9.60 2.65 10.05
CA PHE A 191 9.15 1.60 10.96
C PHE A 191 9.35 2.00 12.42
N ASP A 192 8.27 1.95 13.19
CA ASP A 192 8.26 2.22 14.62
C ASP A 192 7.38 1.16 15.33
N PRO A 193 7.96 0.22 16.08
CA PRO A 193 7.21 -0.82 16.77
C PRO A 193 6.27 -0.25 17.87
N GLU A 194 6.52 0.97 18.38
CA GLU A 194 5.68 1.60 19.41
C GLU A 194 4.29 2.02 18.86
N VAL A 195 4.13 2.07 17.55
CA VAL A 195 2.85 2.35 16.88
C VAL A 195 2.33 1.16 16.07
N PHE A 196 2.85 -0.01 16.36
CA PHE A 196 2.37 -1.27 15.84
C PHE A 196 1.63 -2.02 16.96
N PHE A 197 0.32 -1.93 17.00
CA PHE A 197 -0.53 -2.43 18.07
C PHE A 197 -1.01 -3.86 17.80
N LEU A 198 -0.99 -4.69 18.86
CA LEU A 198 -1.49 -6.07 18.87
C LEU A 198 -2.57 -6.19 19.92
N ALA A 199 -3.75 -6.71 19.54
CA ALA A 199 -4.84 -7.01 20.45
C ALA A 199 -4.84 -8.50 20.78
N GLU A 200 -4.74 -8.84 22.05
CA GLU A 200 -4.70 -10.22 22.59
C GLU A 200 -5.92 -10.52 23.44
N ASP A 201 -6.35 -11.78 23.44
CA ASP A 201 -7.25 -12.31 24.45
C ASP A 201 -6.49 -12.45 25.79
N VAL A 202 -6.99 -11.84 26.86
CA VAL A 202 -6.31 -11.82 28.17
C VAL A 202 -6.18 -13.20 28.83
N ASN A 203 -7.05 -14.15 28.43
CA ASN A 203 -7.08 -15.48 29.05
C ASN A 203 -6.17 -16.47 28.30
N THR A 204 -6.11 -16.38 26.98
CA THR A 204 -5.38 -17.32 26.13
C THR A 204 -4.05 -16.76 25.62
N GLY A 205 -3.89 -15.44 25.55
CA GLY A 205 -2.77 -14.75 24.92
C GLY A 205 -2.78 -14.82 23.38
N GLU A 206 -3.87 -15.31 22.78
CA GLU A 206 -4.02 -15.42 21.35
C GLU A 206 -4.18 -14.04 20.71
N LEU A 207 -3.52 -13.80 19.56
CA LEU A 207 -3.68 -12.56 18.80
C LEU A 207 -5.04 -12.55 18.09
N LEU A 208 -5.85 -11.54 18.41
CA LEU A 208 -7.19 -11.34 17.87
C LEU A 208 -7.25 -10.21 16.84
N GLY A 209 -6.24 -9.36 16.79
CA GLY A 209 -6.15 -8.28 15.82
C GLY A 209 -4.82 -7.55 15.90
N SER A 210 -4.51 -6.83 14.86
CA SER A 210 -3.35 -5.93 14.78
C SER A 210 -3.70 -4.65 14.04
N LEU A 211 -3.07 -3.55 14.42
CA LEU A 211 -3.10 -2.31 13.69
C LEU A 211 -1.68 -1.72 13.63
N TRP A 212 -1.21 -1.51 12.44
CA TRP A 212 0.10 -0.94 12.17
C TRP A 212 -0.06 0.49 11.66
N VAL A 213 0.58 1.44 12.32
CA VAL A 213 0.64 2.84 11.90
C VAL A 213 1.98 3.08 11.21
N LYS A 214 1.95 3.81 10.12
CA LYS A 214 3.12 4.32 9.41
C LYS A 214 3.10 5.83 9.48
N ILE A 215 4.28 6.46 9.71
CA ILE A 215 4.41 7.91 9.72
C ILE A 215 5.57 8.29 8.82
N GLU A 216 5.29 9.09 7.81
CA GLU A 216 6.28 9.58 6.87
C GLU A 216 6.26 11.10 6.74
N GLY A 217 7.42 11.67 6.47
CA GLY A 217 7.59 13.11 6.31
C GLY A 217 8.25 13.78 7.52
N ASN A 218 8.40 15.11 7.43
CA ASN A 218 8.98 15.91 8.48
C ASN A 218 7.88 16.61 9.28
N SER A 219 8.19 17.04 10.51
CA SER A 219 7.28 17.79 11.39
C SER A 219 6.51 18.90 10.65
N GLY A 220 5.20 18.96 10.86
CA GLY A 220 4.28 19.89 10.20
C GLY A 220 3.89 19.52 8.75
N HIS A 221 4.55 18.51 8.16
CA HIS A 221 4.23 17.96 6.84
C HIS A 221 4.13 16.43 6.87
N ALA A 222 4.33 15.82 8.04
CA ALA A 222 4.23 14.38 8.20
C ALA A 222 2.79 13.89 7.97
N VAL A 223 2.68 12.72 7.37
CA VAL A 223 1.42 12.02 7.14
C VAL A 223 1.41 10.77 8.01
N GLY A 224 0.33 10.58 8.77
CA GLY A 224 0.08 9.35 9.50
C GLY A 224 -0.82 8.43 8.66
N GLU A 225 -0.46 7.17 8.54
CA GLU A 225 -1.24 6.16 7.81
C GLU A 225 -1.64 5.01 8.72
N ILE A 226 -2.91 4.59 8.68
CA ILE A 226 -3.27 3.25 9.13
C ILE A 226 -2.82 2.30 8.02
N TYR A 227 -1.59 1.79 8.17
CA TYR A 227 -0.91 0.98 7.17
C TYR A 227 -1.55 -0.41 6.99
N ALA A 228 -1.93 -1.06 8.10
CA ALA A 228 -2.67 -2.31 8.07
C ALA A 228 -3.54 -2.44 9.33
N LEU A 229 -4.80 -2.83 9.17
CA LEU A 229 -5.70 -3.23 10.27
C LEU A 229 -6.29 -4.59 9.96
N GLY A 230 -5.86 -5.61 10.68
CA GLY A 230 -6.35 -6.97 10.58
C GLY A 230 -7.10 -7.40 11.85
N VAL A 231 -8.22 -8.09 11.69
CA VAL A 231 -8.96 -8.70 12.81
C VAL A 231 -9.19 -10.16 12.50
N HIS A 232 -8.81 -11.04 13.43
CA HIS A 232 -9.02 -12.47 13.32
C HIS A 232 -10.50 -12.77 13.02
N PRO A 233 -10.84 -13.64 12.05
CA PRO A 233 -12.23 -13.88 11.66
C PRO A 233 -13.17 -14.21 12.82
N GLN A 234 -12.72 -14.98 13.81
CA GLN A 234 -13.50 -15.34 15.00
C GLN A 234 -13.68 -14.19 16.00
N ALA A 235 -12.91 -13.12 15.90
CA ALA A 235 -12.99 -11.93 16.75
C ALA A 235 -13.74 -10.76 16.09
N GLN A 236 -14.16 -10.92 14.84
CA GLN A 236 -14.98 -9.91 14.15
C GLN A 236 -16.30 -9.67 14.89
N GLY A 237 -16.75 -8.41 14.92
CA GLY A 237 -17.95 -8.01 15.67
C GLY A 237 -17.75 -7.82 17.18
N ARG A 238 -16.59 -8.17 17.75
CA ARG A 238 -16.26 -8.00 19.18
C ARG A 238 -15.65 -6.62 19.52
N GLY A 239 -15.61 -5.69 18.57
CA GLY A 239 -15.08 -4.35 18.80
C GLY A 239 -13.55 -4.22 18.68
N VAL A 240 -12.83 -5.30 18.35
CA VAL A 240 -11.35 -5.30 18.24
C VAL A 240 -10.84 -4.21 17.28
N GLY A 241 -11.43 -4.10 16.09
CA GLY A 241 -11.03 -3.07 15.12
C GLY A 241 -11.27 -1.65 15.61
N THR A 242 -12.36 -1.41 16.34
CA THR A 242 -12.67 -0.10 16.94
C THR A 242 -11.66 0.25 18.04
N LEU A 243 -11.33 -0.72 18.90
CA LEU A 243 -10.32 -0.55 19.96
C LEU A 243 -8.95 -0.22 19.38
N LEU A 244 -8.49 -0.99 18.37
CA LEU A 244 -7.22 -0.74 17.72
C LEU A 244 -7.19 0.61 16.99
N THR A 245 -8.30 1.01 16.34
CA THR A 245 -8.41 2.33 15.71
C THR A 245 -8.31 3.45 16.75
N ALA A 246 -8.87 3.31 17.94
CA ALA A 246 -8.72 4.29 19.01
C ALA A 246 -7.25 4.45 19.46
N HIS A 247 -6.49 3.35 19.56
CA HIS A 247 -5.05 3.41 19.82
C HIS A 247 -4.27 4.13 18.71
N ALA A 248 -4.61 3.89 17.44
CA ALA A 248 -4.01 4.61 16.31
C ALA A 248 -4.34 6.11 16.38
N MET A 249 -5.58 6.49 16.65
CA MET A 249 -5.99 7.89 16.79
C MET A 249 -5.26 8.59 17.93
N ALA A 250 -5.06 7.92 19.07
CA ALA A 250 -4.26 8.44 20.18
C ALA A 250 -2.78 8.63 19.77
N ALA A 251 -2.23 7.65 19.02
CA ALA A 251 -0.87 7.75 18.50
C ALA A 251 -0.71 8.89 17.49
N PHE A 252 -1.70 9.17 16.66
CA PHE A 252 -1.69 10.30 15.73
C PHE A 252 -1.78 11.64 16.45
N ALA A 253 -2.64 11.75 17.47
CA ALA A 253 -2.77 12.97 18.27
C ALA A 253 -1.49 13.37 19.00
N ALA A 254 -0.66 12.40 19.38
CA ALA A 254 0.61 12.65 20.05
C ALA A 254 1.72 13.15 19.10
N ARG A 255 1.41 13.33 17.79
CA ARG A 255 2.37 13.67 16.75
C ARG A 255 1.92 14.89 15.96
N ASP A 256 2.89 15.69 15.49
CA ASP A 256 2.65 16.85 14.62
C ASP A 256 2.48 16.41 13.17
N LEU A 257 1.24 16.03 12.80
CA LEU A 257 0.89 15.51 11.50
C LEU A 257 0.08 16.55 10.69
N ALA A 258 0.34 16.62 9.40
CA ALA A 258 -0.44 17.43 8.47
C ALA A 258 -1.81 16.82 8.16
N ARG A 259 -1.88 15.50 8.10
CA ARG A 259 -3.11 14.72 7.86
C ARG A 259 -2.90 13.27 8.28
N ILE A 260 -4.00 12.54 8.36
CA ILE A 260 -3.98 11.08 8.49
C ILE A 260 -4.74 10.43 7.34
N GLU A 261 -4.30 9.24 6.93
CA GLU A 261 -4.92 8.53 5.82
C GLU A 261 -4.91 7.00 6.00
N LEU A 262 -5.66 6.33 5.16
CA LEU A 262 -5.71 4.88 5.07
C LEU A 262 -6.18 4.44 3.69
N TYR A 263 -5.88 3.20 3.36
CA TYR A 263 -6.38 2.51 2.17
C TYR A 263 -7.40 1.45 2.56
N VAL A 264 -8.51 1.37 1.83
CA VAL A 264 -9.56 0.38 2.10
C VAL A 264 -10.27 -0.04 0.82
N GLU A 265 -10.53 -1.33 0.67
CA GLU A 265 -11.35 -1.84 -0.43
C GLU A 265 -12.73 -1.17 -0.43
N GLY A 266 -13.16 -0.68 -1.59
CA GLY A 266 -14.44 0.02 -1.74
C GLY A 266 -15.65 -0.84 -1.37
N GLU A 267 -15.51 -2.16 -1.41
CA GLU A 267 -16.52 -3.14 -1.02
C GLU A 267 -16.49 -3.49 0.48
N ASN A 268 -15.41 -3.14 1.21
CA ASN A 268 -15.27 -3.45 2.64
C ASN A 268 -16.13 -2.51 3.51
N THR A 269 -17.45 -2.69 3.42
CA THR A 269 -18.42 -1.87 4.16
C THR A 269 -18.20 -1.88 5.69
N PRO A 270 -17.81 -2.99 6.36
CA PRO A 270 -17.53 -2.96 7.80
C PRO A 270 -16.35 -2.04 8.17
N ALA A 271 -15.23 -2.14 7.46
CA ALA A 271 -14.06 -1.29 7.70
C ALA A 271 -14.39 0.19 7.41
N ILE A 272 -15.02 0.48 6.27
CA ILE A 272 -15.44 1.84 5.91
C ILE A 272 -16.33 2.47 6.99
N ARG A 273 -17.24 1.70 7.60
CA ARG A 273 -18.07 2.20 8.71
C ARG A 273 -17.24 2.54 9.95
N THR A 274 -16.26 1.71 10.29
CA THR A 274 -15.34 1.95 11.40
C THR A 274 -14.54 3.24 11.17
N TYR A 275 -13.95 3.40 9.99
CA TYR A 275 -13.16 4.58 9.66
C TYR A 275 -14.00 5.86 9.59
N ARG A 276 -15.22 5.79 9.03
CA ARG A 276 -16.12 6.96 9.03
C ARG A 276 -16.49 7.42 10.45
N ARG A 277 -16.66 6.49 11.40
CA ARG A 277 -16.89 6.84 12.82
C ARG A 277 -15.69 7.50 13.47
N ALA A 278 -14.48 7.15 13.00
CA ALA A 278 -13.24 7.79 13.43
C ALA A 278 -12.92 9.09 12.65
N GLY A 279 -13.86 9.62 11.85
CA GLY A 279 -13.73 10.90 11.16
C GLY A 279 -13.16 10.83 9.76
N PHE A 280 -12.81 9.66 9.24
CA PHE A 280 -12.28 9.55 7.89
C PHE A 280 -13.35 9.74 6.81
N THR A 281 -12.97 10.46 5.76
CA THR A 281 -13.79 10.66 4.55
C THR A 281 -13.02 10.19 3.31
N ARG A 282 -13.74 9.74 2.28
CA ARG A 282 -13.09 9.34 1.02
C ARG A 282 -12.51 10.56 0.32
N ALA A 283 -11.20 10.56 0.09
CA ALA A 283 -10.50 11.60 -0.66
C ALA A 283 -10.36 11.24 -2.15
N ARG A 284 -9.91 10.01 -2.44
CA ARG A 284 -9.74 9.51 -3.81
C ARG A 284 -9.94 7.99 -3.87
N ALA A 285 -9.78 7.41 -5.04
CA ALA A 285 -9.67 5.97 -5.21
C ALA A 285 -8.56 5.64 -6.21
N ASP A 286 -7.83 4.59 -5.89
CA ASP A 286 -6.98 3.91 -6.84
C ASP A 286 -7.80 2.78 -7.48
N VAL A 287 -7.61 2.57 -8.76
CA VAL A 287 -8.46 1.67 -9.54
C VAL A 287 -7.63 0.63 -10.24
N GLN A 288 -8.08 -0.60 -10.19
CA GLN A 288 -7.48 -1.66 -10.97
C GLN A 288 -8.33 -1.95 -12.21
N TYR A 289 -7.67 -1.98 -13.36
CA TYR A 289 -8.26 -2.29 -14.64
C TYR A 289 -7.77 -3.65 -15.15
N ALA A 290 -8.64 -4.42 -15.80
CA ALA A 290 -8.31 -5.71 -16.40
C ALA A 290 -9.01 -5.87 -17.77
N ARG A 291 -8.51 -6.82 -18.55
CA ARG A 291 -9.24 -7.29 -19.75
C ARG A 291 -10.54 -7.97 -19.32
N PRO A 292 -11.59 -7.87 -20.14
CA PRO A 292 -12.85 -8.59 -19.92
C PRO A 292 -12.68 -10.10 -19.82
#